data_b5d637229f140be2b6d13edb3cdb6904
#
_entry.id   b5d637229f140be2b6d13edb3cdb6904
#
_cell.length_a   1.000
_cell.length_b   1.000
_cell.length_c   1.000
_cell.angle_alpha   90.00
_cell.angle_beta   90.00
_cell.angle_gamma   90.00
#
_symmetry.space_group_name_H-M   'P 1'
#
loop_
_entity.id
_entity.type
_entity.pdbx_description
1 polymer ?
#
loop_
_entity_poly.entity_id
_entity_poly.type
_entity_poly.pdbx_seq_one_letter_code
_entity_poly.pdbx_strand_id
1 'polypeptide(L)' 'MSKDQLIRITGVKNLTGISKSYIYQLCQEDRFPMPVKLVPGGTSVAWVASEVQDWIDARIAERDGGAANE' A
#
# COMPACT_ATOMS: atom_id res chain seq x y z
N MET A 1 13.50 -11.95 -12.64
CA MET A 1 12.11 -11.97 -13.05
C MET A 1 11.21 -11.55 -11.90
N SER A 2 10.30 -10.65 -12.20
CA SER A 2 9.42 -10.13 -11.16
C SER A 2 8.31 -11.10 -10.82
N LYS A 3 8.02 -11.25 -9.56
CA LYS A 3 6.89 -12.00 -9.08
C LYS A 3 5.80 -11.07 -8.56
N ASP A 4 5.94 -9.80 -8.81
CA ASP A 4 5.01 -8.83 -8.27
C ASP A 4 3.64 -8.99 -8.88
N GLN A 5 2.66 -8.85 -8.04
CA GLN A 5 1.26 -8.89 -8.41
C GLN A 5 0.68 -7.51 -8.23
N LEU A 6 -0.17 -7.11 -9.15
CA LEU A 6 -0.87 -5.84 -9.03
C LEU A 6 -2.25 -6.08 -8.43
N ILE A 7 -2.62 -5.27 -7.46
CA ILE A 7 -3.92 -5.39 -6.81
C ILE A 7 -4.66 -4.07 -6.92
N ARG A 8 -5.98 -4.16 -7.03
CA ARG A 8 -6.83 -2.99 -7.13
C ARG A 8 -7.13 -2.44 -5.74
N ILE A 9 -7.77 -1.30 -5.71
CA ILE A 9 -8.06 -0.62 -4.44
C ILE A 9 -8.80 -1.53 -3.45
N THR A 10 -9.70 -2.37 -3.94
CA THR A 10 -10.43 -3.29 -3.07
C THR A 10 -9.46 -4.23 -2.35
N GLY A 11 -8.48 -4.74 -3.09
CA GLY A 11 -7.47 -5.61 -2.50
C GLY A 11 -6.63 -4.89 -1.46
N VAL A 12 -6.26 -3.64 -1.77
CA VAL A 12 -5.48 -2.84 -0.83
C VAL A 12 -6.27 -2.61 0.45
N LYS A 13 -7.56 -2.27 0.32
CA LYS A 13 -8.42 -2.09 1.49
C LYS A 13 -8.48 -3.36 2.33
N ASN A 14 -8.62 -4.50 1.66
CA ASN A 14 -8.72 -5.77 2.37
C ASN A 14 -7.44 -6.12 3.11
N LEU A 15 -6.30 -5.83 2.51
CA LEU A 15 -5.01 -6.15 3.12
C LEU A 15 -4.70 -5.22 4.30
N THR A 16 -5.03 -3.95 4.17
CA THR A 16 -4.64 -2.95 5.16
C THR A 16 -5.73 -2.63 6.17
N GLY A 17 -6.97 -2.84 5.80
CA GLY A 17 -8.09 -2.43 6.65
C GLY A 17 -8.35 -0.94 6.62
N ILE A 18 -7.74 -0.22 5.70
CA ILE A 18 -7.87 1.24 5.60
C ILE A 18 -8.90 1.56 4.53
N SER A 19 -9.67 2.63 4.75
CA SER A 19 -10.68 3.04 3.77
C SER A 19 -10.03 3.56 2.50
N LYS A 20 -10.79 3.50 1.40
CA LYS A 20 -10.32 3.99 0.11
C LYS A 20 -9.87 5.45 0.20
N SER A 21 -10.70 6.29 0.81
CA SER A 21 -10.37 7.72 0.91
C SER A 21 -9.08 7.94 1.65
N TYR A 22 -8.88 7.20 2.72
CA TYR A 22 -7.68 7.38 3.53
C TYR A 22 -6.45 6.88 2.80
N ILE A 23 -6.59 5.79 2.03
CA ILE A 23 -5.47 5.29 1.22
C ILE A 23 -5.01 6.37 0.26
N TYR A 24 -5.94 7.01 -0.45
CA TYR A 24 -5.58 8.08 -1.39
C TYR A 24 -4.99 9.28 -0.68
N GLN A 25 -5.50 9.59 0.51
CA GLN A 25 -4.92 10.68 1.29
C GLN A 25 -3.47 10.37 1.67
N LEU A 26 -3.19 9.15 2.10
CA LEU A 26 -1.84 8.74 2.44
C LEU A 26 -0.92 8.81 1.23
N CYS A 27 -1.44 8.43 0.06
CA CYS A 27 -0.65 8.54 -1.17
C CYS A 27 -0.28 9.99 -1.45
N GLN A 28 -1.22 10.90 -1.27
CA GLN A 28 -0.95 12.32 -1.50
C GLN A 28 0.10 12.87 -0.54
N GLU A 29 0.17 12.28 0.63
CA GLU A 29 1.13 12.71 1.65
C GLU A 29 2.45 11.95 1.56
N ASP A 30 2.60 11.12 0.53
CA ASP A 30 3.81 10.32 0.34
C ASP A 30 4.04 9.32 1.48
N ARG A 31 2.95 8.84 2.08
CA ARG A 31 3.02 7.96 3.24
C ARG A 31 2.52 6.57 2.94
N PHE A 32 2.23 6.28 1.67
CA PHE A 32 1.76 4.98 1.24
C PHE A 32 2.30 4.74 -0.17
N PRO A 33 2.55 3.48 -0.55
CA PRO A 33 3.06 3.19 -1.90
C PRO A 33 2.16 3.79 -2.96
N MET A 34 2.76 4.39 -3.98
CA MET A 34 2.01 5.03 -5.04
C MET A 34 1.45 3.99 -6.00
N PRO A 35 0.25 4.21 -6.51
CA PRO A 35 -0.33 3.27 -7.46
C PRO A 35 0.32 3.37 -8.82
N VAL A 36 0.20 2.29 -9.58
CA VAL A 36 0.70 2.18 -10.95
C VAL A 36 -0.46 2.34 -11.90
N LYS A 37 -0.28 3.15 -12.94
CA LYS A 37 -1.30 3.25 -13.98
C LYS A 37 -1.29 1.99 -14.81
N LEU A 38 -2.45 1.39 -14.96
CA LEU A 38 -2.57 0.16 -15.72
C LEU A 38 -2.59 0.42 -17.23
N VAL A 39 -3.14 1.56 -17.64
CA VAL A 39 -3.26 1.92 -19.05
C VAL A 39 -2.80 3.36 -19.22
N PRO A 40 -1.86 3.63 -20.15
CA PRO A 40 -1.42 5.00 -20.38
C PRO A 40 -2.61 5.87 -20.75
N GLY A 41 -2.72 7.03 -20.12
CA GLY A 41 -3.80 7.96 -20.38
C GLY A 41 -5.11 7.57 -19.74
N GLY A 42 -5.20 6.41 -19.13
CA GLY A 42 -6.41 5.97 -18.44
C GLY A 42 -6.42 6.37 -16.99
N THR A 43 -7.51 6.01 -16.30
CA THR A 43 -7.66 6.32 -14.88
C THR A 43 -7.55 5.09 -14.00
N SER A 44 -7.45 3.90 -14.59
CA SER A 44 -7.34 2.67 -13.83
C SER A 44 -5.96 2.54 -13.23
N VAL A 45 -5.92 2.30 -11.93
CA VAL A 45 -4.65 2.16 -11.22
C VAL A 45 -4.70 0.91 -10.35
N ALA A 46 -3.52 0.44 -9.99
CA ALA A 46 -3.36 -0.71 -9.09
C ALA A 46 -2.09 -0.50 -8.29
N TRP A 47 -1.93 -1.27 -7.24
CA TRP A 47 -0.76 -1.18 -6.39
C TRP A 47 0.06 -2.46 -6.54
N VAL A 48 1.37 -2.33 -6.39
CA VAL A 48 2.25 -3.50 -6.37
C VAL A 48 2.04 -4.20 -5.02
N ALA A 49 1.60 -5.45 -5.07
CA ALA A 49 1.24 -6.17 -3.85
C ALA A 49 2.40 -6.25 -2.86
N SER A 50 3.61 -6.48 -3.36
CA SER A 50 4.77 -6.58 -2.48
C SER A 50 5.06 -5.27 -1.77
N GLU A 51 4.82 -4.14 -2.45
CA GLU A 51 5.03 -2.84 -1.83
C GLU A 51 4.01 -2.59 -0.71
N VAL A 52 2.77 -3.00 -0.95
CA VAL A 52 1.74 -2.86 0.08
C VAL A 52 2.08 -3.75 1.27
N GLN A 53 2.54 -4.96 1.00
CA GLN A 53 2.92 -5.87 2.07
C GLN A 53 4.10 -5.32 2.87
N ASP A 54 5.08 -4.77 2.19
CA ASP A 54 6.24 -4.16 2.87
C ASP A 54 5.78 -3.00 3.75
N TRP A 55 4.83 -2.21 3.28
CA TRP A 55 4.29 -1.11 4.07
C TRP A 55 3.61 -1.64 5.34
N ILE A 56 2.83 -2.72 5.19
CA ILE A 56 2.18 -3.36 6.34
C ILE A 56 3.23 -3.86 7.31
N ASP A 57 4.25 -4.54 6.80
CA ASP A 57 5.31 -5.08 7.63
C ASP A 57 6.04 -3.98 8.38
N ALA A 58 6.23 -2.83 7.73
CA ALA A 58 6.88 -1.70 8.38
C ALA A 58 6.02 -1.15 9.52
N ARG A 59 4.69 -1.12 9.35
CA ARG A 59 3.80 -0.67 10.42
C ARG A 59 3.87 -1.62 11.61
N ILE A 60 3.91 -2.92 11.32
CA ILE A 60 4.01 -3.91 12.38
C ILE A 60 5.34 -3.79 13.10
N ALA A 61 6.42 -3.60 12.35
CA ALA A 61 7.74 -3.45 12.93
C ALA A 61 7.82 -2.20 13.81
N GLU A 62 7.17 -1.13 13.41
CA GLU A 62 7.15 0.08 14.21
C GLU A 62 6.50 -0.15 15.58
N ARG A 63 5.38 -0.87 15.57
CA ARG A 63 4.72 -1.19 16.82
C ARG A 63 5.61 -2.06 17.68
N ASP A 64 6.15 -3.12 17.10
CA ASP A 64 6.94 -4.10 17.85
C ASP A 64 8.28 -3.52 18.25
N GLY A 65 8.91 -2.78 17.35
CA GLY A 65 10.18 -2.15 17.67
C GLY A 65 10.03 -1.07 18.71
N GLY A 66 8.98 -0.27 18.58
CA GLY A 66 8.70 0.74 19.57
C GLY A 66 8.43 0.15 20.93
N ALA A 67 7.63 -0.91 20.96
CA ALA A 67 7.35 -1.59 22.22
C ALA A 67 8.61 -2.21 22.80
N ALA A 68 9.45 -2.76 21.94
CA ALA A 68 10.68 -3.39 22.40
C ALA A 68 11.65 -2.37 22.97
N ASN A 69 11.57 -1.16 22.53
CA ASN A 69 12.46 -0.10 22.99
C ASN A 69 12.04 0.50 24.32
N GLU A 70 10.87 0.13 24.76
CA GLU A 70 10.40 0.60 26.05
C GLU A 70 11.14 -0.05 27.20
#